data_32cd0daaa247bde2b214439e80ea6f7f
#
_entry.id   32cd0daaa247bde2b214439e80ea6f7f
#
_cell.length_a   1.000
_cell.length_b   1.000
_cell.length_c   1.000
_cell.angle_alpha   90.00
_cell.angle_beta   90.00
_cell.angle_gamma   90.00
#
_symmetry.space_group_name_H-M   'P 1'
#
loop_
_entity.id
_entity.type
_entity.pdbx_description
1 polymer ?
#
loop_
_entity_poly.entity_id
_entity_poly.type
_entity_poly.pdbx_seq_one_letter_code
_entity_poly.pdbx_strand_id
1 'polypeptide(L)'
;MTDALGWRRKFGVIAPSTNTIVEPDFYAMGVPGVTAHFSRIHIRNQDLSSDEGFENLLVQIRAEIGHACERVLTCEPDFMVMGMSAETFWGGVEGNREFVAQINGITGLKVATGAEACERALHLYGARRIGVVTPYQPIGDENVVRFFSELGFDVVRIKGLRCPTAVSIAHVTEDELRAAILEVDGPDVDAVVQCGTNLSMVRLADEAERWLGKPVIAINAATWWMALRDNDIQDKIHNAGSLLRNH
;
A
#
# COMPACT_ATOMS: atom_id res chain seq x y z
N MET A 1 29.86 -6.61 -6.49
CA MET A 1 30.29 -5.42 -5.69
C MET A 1 29.05 -4.88 -5.01
N THR A 2 29.10 -4.55 -3.73
CA THR A 2 27.99 -3.95 -2.99
C THR A 2 27.87 -2.47 -3.36
N ASP A 3 26.64 -1.97 -3.51
CA ASP A 3 26.36 -0.56 -3.70
C ASP A 3 26.84 0.27 -2.49
N ALA A 4 27.29 1.50 -2.71
CA ALA A 4 27.85 2.35 -1.66
C ALA A 4 26.83 2.77 -0.58
N LEU A 5 25.57 2.96 -0.98
CA LEU A 5 24.47 3.36 -0.09
C LEU A 5 23.49 2.20 0.17
N GLY A 6 23.15 1.44 -0.87
CA GLY A 6 22.29 0.26 -0.81
C GLY A 6 23.06 -1.04 -0.52
N TRP A 7 24.02 -0.99 0.41
CA TRP A 7 24.91 -2.12 0.67
C TRP A 7 24.22 -3.34 1.31
N ARG A 8 23.03 -3.20 1.85
CA ARG A 8 22.19 -4.32 2.31
C ARG A 8 21.20 -4.73 1.21
N ARG A 9 20.46 -3.78 0.65
CA ARG A 9 19.46 -4.02 -0.42
C ARG A 9 19.16 -2.74 -1.20
N LYS A 10 18.94 -2.91 -2.49
CA LYS A 10 18.34 -1.91 -3.37
C LYS A 10 16.91 -2.36 -3.71
N PHE A 11 15.92 -1.58 -3.33
CA PHE A 11 14.52 -1.86 -3.68
C PHE A 11 14.11 -1.08 -4.93
N GLY A 12 13.63 -1.79 -5.96
CA GLY A 12 12.98 -1.19 -7.11
C GLY A 12 11.51 -0.92 -6.81
N VAL A 13 11.11 0.34 -6.79
CA VAL A 13 9.74 0.75 -6.44
C VAL A 13 8.99 1.20 -7.68
N ILE A 14 7.82 0.64 -7.92
CA ILE A 14 6.91 1.04 -9.00
C ILE A 14 5.73 1.80 -8.40
N ALA A 15 5.52 3.05 -8.82
CA ALA A 15 4.43 3.89 -8.32
C ALA A 15 3.79 4.73 -9.44
N PRO A 16 2.49 5.06 -9.35
CA PRO A 16 1.84 5.96 -10.30
C PRO A 16 2.51 7.33 -10.34
N SER A 17 2.56 7.95 -11.52
CA SER A 17 3.14 9.29 -11.68
C SER A 17 2.40 10.39 -10.92
N THR A 18 1.13 10.15 -10.61
CA THR A 18 0.26 11.04 -9.82
C THR A 18 0.41 10.88 -8.31
N ASN A 19 1.13 9.84 -7.85
CA ASN A 19 1.30 9.59 -6.42
C ASN A 19 2.45 10.42 -5.86
N THR A 20 2.16 11.28 -4.89
CA THR A 20 3.13 12.19 -4.26
C THR A 20 3.42 11.83 -2.80
N ILE A 21 2.82 10.77 -2.27
CA ILE A 21 2.91 10.38 -0.85
C ILE A 21 3.79 9.15 -0.64
N VAL A 22 3.69 8.12 -1.47
CA VAL A 22 4.39 6.85 -1.23
C VAL A 22 5.91 6.99 -1.21
N GLU A 23 6.48 7.82 -2.08
CA GLU A 23 7.93 8.02 -2.13
C GLU A 23 8.47 8.74 -0.90
N PRO A 24 7.91 9.91 -0.47
CA PRO A 24 8.26 10.51 0.81
C PRO A 24 8.08 9.58 2.02
N ASP A 25 6.99 8.79 2.06
CA ASP A 25 6.75 7.84 3.14
C ASP A 25 7.87 6.79 3.22
N PHE A 26 8.25 6.19 2.09
CA PHE A 26 9.31 5.19 2.08
C PHE A 26 10.68 5.76 2.45
N TYR A 27 10.99 7.00 2.02
CA TYR A 27 12.21 7.67 2.47
C TYR A 27 12.20 8.00 3.96
N ALA A 28 11.05 8.39 4.51
CA ALA A 28 10.90 8.65 5.95
C ALA A 28 11.06 7.37 6.80
N MET A 29 10.73 6.20 6.22
CA MET A 29 10.92 4.88 6.83
C MET A 29 12.25 4.21 6.44
N GLY A 30 13.18 4.95 5.86
CA GLY A 30 14.48 4.45 5.42
C GLY A 30 15.32 3.90 6.56
N VAL A 31 16.07 2.82 6.28
CA VAL A 31 17.02 2.23 7.22
C VAL A 31 18.41 2.20 6.59
N PRO A 32 19.50 2.28 7.38
CA PRO A 32 20.87 2.30 6.85
C PRO A 32 21.17 1.10 5.95
N GLY A 33 21.73 1.37 4.79
CA GLY A 33 22.11 0.33 3.84
C GLY A 33 20.97 -0.21 2.96
N VAL A 34 19.77 0.36 3.06
CA VAL A 34 18.64 0.07 2.17
C VAL A 34 18.30 1.31 1.37
N THR A 35 18.19 1.18 0.06
CA THR A 35 17.81 2.28 -0.83
C THR A 35 16.57 1.93 -1.65
N ALA A 36 15.72 2.91 -1.88
CA ALA A 36 14.54 2.80 -2.75
C ALA A 36 14.75 3.59 -4.04
N HIS A 37 14.57 2.93 -5.17
CA HIS A 37 14.74 3.51 -6.51
C HIS A 37 13.40 3.50 -7.23
N PHE A 38 12.84 4.69 -7.46
CA PHE A 38 11.48 4.83 -7.98
C PHE A 38 11.45 4.89 -9.51
N SER A 39 10.57 4.08 -10.08
CA SER A 39 10.11 4.24 -11.46
C SER A 39 8.60 4.51 -11.47
N ARG A 40 8.19 5.43 -12.35
CA ARG A 40 6.80 5.90 -12.39
C ARG A 40 6.02 5.23 -13.51
N ILE A 41 4.84 4.70 -13.15
CA ILE A 41 3.80 4.33 -14.10
C ILE A 41 3.17 5.63 -14.59
N HIS A 42 3.30 5.94 -15.86
CA HIS A 42 2.69 7.14 -16.42
C HIS A 42 1.18 6.95 -16.50
N ILE A 43 0.43 7.79 -15.78
CA ILE A 43 -1.03 7.86 -15.86
C ILE A 43 -1.48 9.32 -15.99
N ARG A 44 -2.60 9.51 -16.67
CA ARG A 44 -3.25 10.81 -16.75
C ARG A 44 -4.07 11.04 -15.49
N ASN A 45 -4.04 12.26 -14.97
CA ASN A 45 -4.91 12.65 -13.87
C ASN A 45 -6.32 12.93 -14.40
N GLN A 46 -7.12 11.86 -14.53
CA GLN A 46 -8.48 11.90 -15.05
C GLN A 46 -9.52 11.91 -13.92
N ASP A 47 -10.76 12.18 -14.29
CA ASP A 47 -11.90 12.05 -13.38
C ASP A 47 -12.13 10.57 -13.02
N LEU A 48 -12.16 10.27 -11.73
CA LEU A 48 -12.40 8.96 -11.15
C LEU A 48 -13.77 8.88 -10.46
N SER A 49 -14.65 9.87 -10.64
CA SER A 49 -15.94 9.94 -9.93
C SER A 49 -16.96 8.88 -10.41
N SER A 50 -16.63 8.10 -11.43
CA SER A 50 -17.42 6.98 -11.94
C SER A 50 -16.63 5.68 -11.94
N ASP A 51 -17.34 4.55 -11.95
CA ASP A 51 -16.73 3.22 -12.08
C ASP A 51 -15.94 3.10 -13.39
N GLU A 52 -16.49 3.61 -14.50
CA GLU A 52 -15.79 3.65 -15.80
C GLU A 52 -14.48 4.45 -15.72
N GLY A 53 -14.47 5.61 -15.04
CA GLY A 53 -13.27 6.41 -14.81
C GLY A 53 -12.23 5.64 -14.03
N PHE A 54 -12.65 4.90 -13.01
CA PHE A 54 -11.77 4.06 -12.21
C PHE A 54 -11.21 2.86 -13.01
N GLU A 55 -12.04 2.16 -13.79
CA GLU A 55 -11.59 1.08 -14.66
C GLU A 55 -10.62 1.57 -15.74
N ASN A 56 -10.87 2.73 -16.34
CA ASN A 56 -9.95 3.36 -17.29
C ASN A 56 -8.59 3.70 -16.66
N LEU A 57 -8.54 4.03 -15.38
CA LEU A 57 -7.28 4.19 -14.64
C LEU A 57 -6.50 2.88 -14.62
N LEU A 58 -7.15 1.76 -14.29
CA LEU A 58 -6.51 0.44 -14.27
C LEU A 58 -5.99 0.03 -15.65
N VAL A 59 -6.73 0.33 -16.72
CA VAL A 59 -6.27 0.09 -18.10
C VAL A 59 -4.98 0.85 -18.39
N GLN A 60 -4.86 2.12 -17.99
CA GLN A 60 -3.63 2.90 -18.16
C GLN A 60 -2.47 2.30 -17.35
N ILE A 61 -2.72 1.90 -16.10
CA ILE A 61 -1.72 1.27 -15.23
C ILE A 61 -1.19 -0.01 -15.89
N ARG A 62 -2.06 -0.89 -16.36
CA ARG A 62 -1.70 -2.16 -17.02
C ARG A 62 -0.89 -1.97 -18.29
N ALA A 63 -1.20 -0.93 -19.06
CA ALA A 63 -0.46 -0.59 -20.28
C ALA A 63 0.97 -0.11 -20.00
N GLU A 64 1.21 0.56 -18.88
CA GLU A 64 2.49 1.25 -18.58
C GLU A 64 3.37 0.53 -17.55
N ILE A 65 2.82 -0.42 -16.80
CA ILE A 65 3.54 -1.05 -15.69
C ILE A 65 4.79 -1.82 -16.16
N GLY A 66 4.74 -2.47 -17.31
CA GLY A 66 5.88 -3.15 -17.92
C GLY A 66 7.04 -2.21 -18.18
N HIS A 67 6.77 -1.04 -18.78
CA HIS A 67 7.77 -0.01 -19.04
C HIS A 67 8.38 0.56 -17.75
N ALA A 68 7.56 0.70 -16.70
CA ALA A 68 8.05 1.15 -15.40
C ALA A 68 8.99 0.09 -14.77
N CYS A 69 8.66 -1.19 -14.88
CA CYS A 69 9.51 -2.29 -14.46
C CYS A 69 10.85 -2.30 -15.21
N GLU A 70 10.83 -2.22 -16.54
CA GLU A 70 12.04 -2.18 -17.38
C GLU A 70 12.98 -1.03 -16.96
N ARG A 71 12.43 0.16 -16.72
CA ARG A 71 13.24 1.32 -16.30
C ARG A 71 13.91 1.11 -14.95
N VAL A 72 13.18 0.58 -13.94
CA VAL A 72 13.77 0.39 -12.61
C VAL A 72 14.78 -0.74 -12.58
N LEU A 73 14.63 -1.75 -13.42
CA LEU A 73 15.59 -2.86 -13.51
C LEU A 73 16.98 -2.42 -13.93
N THR A 74 17.13 -1.26 -14.58
CA THR A 74 18.45 -0.74 -15.00
C THR A 74 19.36 -0.36 -13.82
N CYS A 75 18.80 -0.13 -12.62
CA CYS A 75 19.63 0.06 -11.41
C CYS A 75 19.94 -1.27 -10.69
N GLU A 76 19.58 -2.41 -11.29
CA GLU A 76 19.81 -3.76 -10.73
C GLU A 76 19.29 -3.89 -9.28
N PRO A 77 17.98 -3.70 -9.03
CA PRO A 77 17.42 -3.86 -7.69
C PRO A 77 17.47 -5.34 -7.27
N ASP A 78 17.50 -5.58 -5.96
CA ASP A 78 17.47 -6.92 -5.39
C ASP A 78 16.05 -7.45 -5.14
N PHE A 79 15.07 -6.55 -5.07
CA PHE A 79 13.69 -6.86 -4.71
C PHE A 79 12.76 -5.74 -5.22
N MET A 80 11.51 -6.10 -5.55
CA MET A 80 10.52 -5.13 -6.02
C MET A 80 9.54 -4.73 -4.91
N VAL A 81 9.09 -3.49 -4.94
CA VAL A 81 8.07 -2.96 -4.02
C VAL A 81 7.00 -2.24 -4.82
N MET A 82 5.74 -2.59 -4.59
CA MET A 82 4.63 -1.96 -5.29
C MET A 82 4.12 -0.74 -4.52
N GLY A 83 4.45 0.44 -5.00
CA GLY A 83 3.99 1.75 -4.48
C GLY A 83 2.61 2.15 -5.01
N MET A 84 1.75 1.17 -5.28
CA MET A 84 0.39 1.32 -5.79
C MET A 84 -0.50 0.25 -5.16
N SER A 85 -1.76 0.58 -4.92
CA SER A 85 -2.65 -0.32 -4.18
C SER A 85 -3.87 -0.81 -4.98
N ALA A 86 -4.48 0.02 -5.81
CA ALA A 86 -5.74 -0.32 -6.47
C ALA A 86 -5.69 -1.66 -7.22
N GLU A 87 -4.66 -1.87 -8.03
CA GLU A 87 -4.48 -3.09 -8.82
C GLU A 87 -4.18 -4.32 -7.94
N THR A 88 -3.57 -4.11 -6.76
CA THR A 88 -3.22 -5.23 -5.86
C THR A 88 -4.43 -5.84 -5.15
N PHE A 89 -5.57 -5.14 -5.12
CA PHE A 89 -6.85 -5.64 -4.59
C PHE A 89 -7.80 -6.09 -5.70
N TRP A 90 -7.53 -5.70 -6.95
CA TRP A 90 -8.47 -5.95 -8.06
C TRP A 90 -8.62 -7.43 -8.36
N GLY A 91 -9.87 -7.89 -8.46
CA GLY A 91 -10.18 -9.31 -8.68
C GLY A 91 -10.04 -10.21 -7.45
N GLY A 92 -9.90 -9.62 -6.23
CA GLY A 92 -9.76 -10.36 -4.99
C GLY A 92 -8.41 -11.08 -4.87
N VAL A 93 -8.40 -12.20 -4.17
CA VAL A 93 -7.16 -12.96 -3.89
C VAL A 93 -6.54 -13.51 -5.17
N GLU A 94 -7.34 -14.03 -6.08
CA GLU A 94 -6.81 -14.57 -7.34
C GLU A 94 -6.23 -13.48 -8.23
N GLY A 95 -6.93 -12.34 -8.37
CA GLY A 95 -6.40 -11.21 -9.13
C GLY A 95 -5.08 -10.66 -8.54
N ASN A 96 -4.94 -10.64 -7.21
CA ASN A 96 -3.67 -10.31 -6.58
C ASN A 96 -2.55 -11.29 -6.95
N ARG A 97 -2.83 -12.60 -6.91
CA ARG A 97 -1.85 -13.64 -7.29
C ARG A 97 -1.41 -13.51 -8.75
N GLU A 98 -2.35 -13.26 -9.64
CA GLU A 98 -2.07 -13.02 -11.06
C GLU A 98 -1.18 -11.79 -11.25
N PHE A 99 -1.51 -10.69 -10.55
CA PHE A 99 -0.72 -9.47 -10.57
C PHE A 99 0.72 -9.69 -10.05
N VAL A 100 0.88 -10.36 -8.92
CA VAL A 100 2.20 -10.71 -8.37
C VAL A 100 2.99 -11.59 -9.34
N ALA A 101 2.34 -12.60 -9.93
CA ALA A 101 2.97 -13.48 -10.91
C ALA A 101 3.41 -12.71 -12.17
N GLN A 102 2.61 -11.74 -12.64
CA GLN A 102 2.95 -10.87 -13.75
C GLN A 102 4.21 -10.04 -13.45
N ILE A 103 4.28 -9.37 -12.30
CA ILE A 103 5.44 -8.57 -11.91
C ILE A 103 6.68 -9.43 -11.76
N ASN A 104 6.56 -10.59 -11.10
CA ASN A 104 7.66 -11.55 -10.97
C ASN A 104 8.14 -12.06 -12.34
N GLY A 105 7.21 -12.32 -13.27
CA GLY A 105 7.53 -12.75 -14.63
C GLY A 105 8.28 -11.68 -15.45
N ILE A 106 7.90 -10.40 -15.30
CA ILE A 106 8.56 -9.28 -15.98
C ILE A 106 9.94 -9.00 -15.40
N THR A 107 10.07 -9.03 -14.07
CA THR A 107 11.27 -8.55 -13.39
C THR A 107 12.26 -9.65 -13.03
N GLY A 108 11.83 -10.89 -12.94
CA GLY A 108 12.60 -12.00 -12.38
C GLY A 108 12.84 -11.90 -10.86
N LEU A 109 12.21 -10.92 -10.19
CA LEU A 109 12.37 -10.64 -8.77
C LEU A 109 11.04 -10.84 -8.02
N LYS A 110 11.14 -11.11 -6.71
CA LYS A 110 9.98 -11.08 -5.82
C LYS A 110 9.50 -9.64 -5.62
N VAL A 111 8.21 -9.47 -5.32
CA VAL A 111 7.59 -8.16 -5.08
C VAL A 111 6.78 -8.16 -3.78
N ALA A 112 6.92 -7.11 -2.98
CA ALA A 112 6.01 -6.80 -1.89
C ALA A 112 4.85 -5.95 -2.41
N THR A 113 3.61 -6.38 -2.19
CA THR A 113 2.40 -5.64 -2.54
C THR A 113 1.67 -5.16 -1.29
N GLY A 114 0.91 -4.06 -1.43
CA GLY A 114 0.15 -3.52 -0.31
C GLY A 114 -0.93 -4.47 0.20
N ALA A 115 -1.60 -5.21 -0.69
CA ALA A 115 -2.64 -6.15 -0.31
C ALA A 115 -2.08 -7.30 0.53
N GLU A 116 -1.02 -7.99 0.07
CA GLU A 116 -0.38 -9.06 0.83
C GLU A 116 0.25 -8.55 2.13
N ALA A 117 0.82 -7.35 2.12
CA ALA A 117 1.41 -6.77 3.32
C ALA A 117 0.36 -6.47 4.41
N CYS A 118 -0.82 -5.97 4.02
CA CYS A 118 -1.94 -5.76 4.95
C CYS A 118 -2.48 -7.10 5.48
N GLU A 119 -2.67 -8.10 4.62
CA GLU A 119 -3.05 -9.47 5.03
C GLU A 119 -2.08 -10.01 6.09
N ARG A 120 -0.78 -10.00 5.78
CA ARG A 120 0.27 -10.51 6.67
C ARG A 120 0.32 -9.75 8.00
N ALA A 121 0.13 -8.43 7.98
CA ALA A 121 0.07 -7.62 9.19
C ALA A 121 -1.16 -7.96 10.05
N LEU A 122 -2.34 -8.11 9.44
CA LEU A 122 -3.56 -8.50 10.14
C LEU A 122 -3.43 -9.87 10.81
N HIS A 123 -2.87 -10.86 10.11
CA HIS A 123 -2.58 -12.17 10.69
C HIS A 123 -1.60 -12.10 11.86
N LEU A 124 -0.55 -11.28 11.76
CA LEU A 124 0.42 -11.06 12.82
C LEU A 124 -0.23 -10.51 14.10
N TYR A 125 -1.20 -9.60 13.96
CA TYR A 125 -1.96 -9.06 15.09
C TYR A 125 -3.10 -9.97 15.57
N GLY A 126 -3.39 -11.06 14.86
CA GLY A 126 -4.52 -11.95 15.17
C GLY A 126 -5.89 -11.28 14.95
N ALA A 127 -5.93 -10.18 14.17
CA ALA A 127 -7.17 -9.47 13.87
C ALA A 127 -8.05 -10.31 12.92
N ARG A 128 -9.37 -10.23 13.12
CA ARG A 128 -10.36 -10.89 12.26
C ARG A 128 -11.42 -9.92 11.77
N ARG A 129 -11.87 -9.00 12.61
CA ARG A 129 -12.89 -7.99 12.29
C ARG A 129 -12.19 -6.66 12.07
N ILE A 130 -12.32 -6.13 10.85
CA ILE A 130 -11.57 -4.96 10.43
C ILE A 130 -12.46 -3.80 9.99
N GLY A 131 -12.03 -2.59 10.34
CA GLY A 131 -12.51 -1.36 9.72
C GLY A 131 -11.57 -0.94 8.60
N VAL A 132 -12.11 -0.52 7.46
CA VAL A 132 -11.29 -0.20 6.27
C VAL A 132 -11.53 1.24 5.83
N VAL A 133 -10.45 1.97 5.55
CA VAL A 133 -10.47 3.32 4.93
C VAL A 133 -9.82 3.26 3.57
N THR A 134 -10.49 3.77 2.54
CA THR A 134 -9.98 3.83 1.16
C THR A 134 -10.18 5.21 0.55
N PRO A 135 -9.44 5.59 -0.51
CA PRO A 135 -9.76 6.77 -1.31
C PRO A 135 -10.76 6.49 -2.44
N TYR A 136 -11.21 5.24 -2.59
CA TYR A 136 -11.82 4.73 -3.82
C TYR A 136 -13.29 5.07 -3.98
N GLN A 137 -13.76 4.87 -5.22
CA GLN A 137 -15.16 4.77 -5.60
C GLN A 137 -15.73 3.40 -5.18
N PRO A 138 -17.06 3.18 -5.21
CA PRO A 138 -17.68 1.94 -4.75
C PRO A 138 -17.06 0.68 -5.33
N ILE A 139 -16.80 0.63 -6.64
CA ILE A 139 -16.18 -0.52 -7.30
C ILE A 139 -14.80 -0.87 -6.73
N GLY A 140 -14.01 0.14 -6.35
CA GLY A 140 -12.72 -0.08 -5.70
C GLY A 140 -12.87 -0.63 -4.29
N ASP A 141 -13.85 -0.12 -3.54
CA ASP A 141 -14.18 -0.62 -2.19
C ASP A 141 -14.65 -2.08 -2.24
N GLU A 142 -15.49 -2.43 -3.21
CA GLU A 142 -15.97 -3.81 -3.40
C GLU A 142 -14.81 -4.79 -3.61
N ASN A 143 -13.81 -4.42 -4.40
CA ASN A 143 -12.62 -5.25 -4.61
C ASN A 143 -11.78 -5.38 -3.33
N VAL A 144 -11.64 -4.33 -2.53
CA VAL A 144 -10.96 -4.39 -1.22
C VAL A 144 -11.73 -5.30 -0.25
N VAL A 145 -13.03 -5.14 -0.15
CA VAL A 145 -13.89 -6.00 0.69
C VAL A 145 -13.79 -7.45 0.24
N ARG A 146 -13.90 -7.70 -1.06
CA ARG A 146 -13.76 -9.03 -1.65
C ARG A 146 -12.43 -9.68 -1.26
N PHE A 147 -11.32 -8.97 -1.45
CA PHE A 147 -9.99 -9.47 -1.12
C PHE A 147 -9.88 -9.93 0.34
N PHE A 148 -10.25 -9.06 1.28
CA PHE A 148 -10.18 -9.41 2.70
C PHE A 148 -11.17 -10.50 3.09
N SER A 149 -12.38 -10.50 2.53
CA SER A 149 -13.40 -11.53 2.83
C SER A 149 -13.00 -12.91 2.30
N GLU A 150 -12.40 -13.01 1.11
CA GLU A 150 -11.86 -14.26 0.57
C GLU A 150 -10.72 -14.85 1.42
N LEU A 151 -10.01 -14.00 2.18
CA LEU A 151 -8.98 -14.39 3.16
C LEU A 151 -9.55 -14.73 4.55
N GLY A 152 -10.87 -14.60 4.74
CA GLY A 152 -11.56 -14.92 5.99
C GLY A 152 -11.59 -13.77 7.02
N PHE A 153 -11.27 -12.54 6.61
CA PHE A 153 -11.50 -11.36 7.44
C PHE A 153 -12.94 -10.88 7.31
N ASP A 154 -13.50 -10.39 8.40
CA ASP A 154 -14.81 -9.74 8.44
C ASP A 154 -14.60 -8.22 8.32
N VAL A 155 -14.94 -7.66 7.16
CA VAL A 155 -14.93 -6.21 6.94
C VAL A 155 -16.21 -5.61 7.55
N VAL A 156 -16.14 -5.27 8.84
CA VAL A 156 -17.28 -4.76 9.61
C VAL A 156 -17.77 -3.41 9.06
N ARG A 157 -16.83 -2.53 8.71
CA ARG A 157 -17.12 -1.21 8.13
C ARG A 157 -16.08 -0.84 7.10
N ILE A 158 -16.52 -0.14 6.05
CA ILE A 158 -15.63 0.46 5.07
C ILE A 158 -16.04 1.93 4.82
N LYS A 159 -15.05 2.81 4.82
CA LYS A 159 -15.18 4.22 4.44
C LYS A 159 -14.37 4.53 3.21
N GLY A 160 -15.03 4.67 2.06
CA GLY A 160 -14.43 5.22 0.84
C GLY A 160 -14.56 6.75 0.83
N LEU A 161 -13.43 7.44 0.67
CA LEU A 161 -13.36 8.91 0.67
C LEU A 161 -13.81 9.52 -0.67
N ARG A 162 -14.04 8.71 -1.70
CA ARG A 162 -14.57 9.14 -3.00
C ARG A 162 -13.74 10.24 -3.67
N CYS A 163 -12.42 10.09 -3.61
CA CYS A 163 -11.53 11.08 -4.22
C CYS A 163 -11.77 11.17 -5.73
N PRO A 164 -12.02 12.40 -6.26
CA PRO A 164 -12.43 12.56 -7.65
C PRO A 164 -11.31 12.36 -8.68
N THR A 165 -10.04 12.41 -8.27
CA THR A 165 -8.89 12.17 -9.14
C THR A 165 -7.77 11.45 -8.39
N ALA A 166 -6.82 10.85 -9.12
CA ALA A 166 -5.67 10.18 -8.50
C ALA A 166 -4.76 11.17 -7.72
N VAL A 167 -4.63 12.41 -8.19
CA VAL A 167 -3.87 13.45 -7.49
C VAL A 167 -4.59 13.94 -6.23
N SER A 168 -5.92 14.09 -6.28
CA SER A 168 -6.70 14.59 -5.13
C SER A 168 -6.68 13.65 -3.92
N ILE A 169 -6.28 12.38 -4.10
CA ILE A 169 -6.08 11.46 -2.97
C ILE A 169 -5.03 12.03 -2.00
N ALA A 170 -3.97 12.65 -2.50
CA ALA A 170 -2.93 13.28 -1.67
C ALA A 170 -3.40 14.60 -1.00
N HIS A 171 -4.55 15.13 -1.39
CA HIS A 171 -5.11 16.35 -0.80
C HIS A 171 -6.02 16.07 0.41
N VAL A 172 -6.35 14.80 0.68
CA VAL A 172 -7.13 14.42 1.86
C VAL A 172 -6.37 14.85 3.11
N THR A 173 -7.03 15.66 3.93
CA THR A 173 -6.45 16.23 5.14
C THR A 173 -6.35 15.20 6.27
N GLU A 174 -5.47 15.47 7.23
CA GLU A 174 -5.34 14.61 8.43
C GLU A 174 -6.65 14.56 9.22
N ASP A 175 -7.41 15.67 9.29
CA ASP A 175 -8.70 15.71 9.98
C ASP A 175 -9.75 14.82 9.30
N GLU A 176 -9.79 14.80 7.96
CA GLU A 176 -10.66 13.91 7.20
C GLU A 176 -10.28 12.44 7.41
N LEU A 177 -8.97 12.12 7.41
CA LEU A 177 -8.49 10.77 7.70
C LEU A 177 -8.81 10.36 9.14
N ARG A 178 -8.64 11.25 10.11
CA ARG A 178 -9.01 11.02 11.52
C ARG A 178 -10.49 10.73 11.67
N ALA A 179 -11.35 11.52 11.02
CA ALA A 179 -12.79 11.30 11.01
C ALA A 179 -13.15 9.94 10.39
N ALA A 180 -12.52 9.58 9.27
CA ALA A 180 -12.73 8.29 8.61
C ALA A 180 -12.30 7.09 9.48
N ILE A 181 -11.18 7.21 10.20
CA ILE A 181 -10.73 6.18 11.15
C ILE A 181 -11.79 5.99 12.26
N LEU A 182 -12.29 7.08 12.83
CA LEU A 182 -13.32 7.03 13.89
C LEU A 182 -14.65 6.47 13.38
N GLU A 183 -14.98 6.70 12.11
CA GLU A 183 -16.22 6.17 11.50
C GLU A 183 -16.16 4.64 11.31
N VAL A 184 -14.98 4.09 11.01
CA VAL A 184 -14.83 2.65 10.79
C VAL A 184 -14.43 1.88 12.06
N ASP A 185 -14.04 2.58 13.12
CA ASP A 185 -13.70 1.96 14.40
C ASP A 185 -14.97 1.60 15.21
N GLY A 186 -14.81 0.74 16.21
CA GLY A 186 -15.84 0.35 17.16
C GLY A 186 -15.38 -0.80 18.06
N PRO A 187 -16.16 -1.13 19.10
CA PRO A 187 -15.81 -2.24 20.01
C PRO A 187 -15.82 -3.61 19.34
N ASP A 188 -16.43 -3.70 18.17
CA ASP A 188 -16.53 -4.87 17.31
C ASP A 188 -15.43 -4.93 16.22
N VAL A 189 -14.46 -4.02 16.22
CA VAL A 189 -13.33 -3.94 15.29
C VAL A 189 -12.03 -4.27 16.00
N ASP A 190 -11.27 -5.23 15.48
CA ASP A 190 -10.00 -5.66 16.05
C ASP A 190 -8.83 -4.81 15.57
N ALA A 191 -8.90 -4.30 14.32
CA ALA A 191 -7.89 -3.45 13.71
C ALA A 191 -8.50 -2.53 12.64
N VAL A 192 -7.88 -1.38 12.37
CA VAL A 192 -8.22 -0.51 11.25
C VAL A 192 -7.14 -0.65 10.17
N VAL A 193 -7.55 -0.77 8.91
CA VAL A 193 -6.65 -0.85 7.74
C VAL A 193 -6.95 0.30 6.79
N GLN A 194 -5.92 1.03 6.41
CA GLN A 194 -6.04 2.04 5.36
C GLN A 194 -5.44 1.49 4.06
N CYS A 195 -6.25 1.44 3.00
CA CYS A 195 -5.89 1.00 1.66
C CYS A 195 -5.85 2.20 0.71
N GLY A 196 -4.69 2.51 0.15
CA GLY A 196 -4.53 3.66 -0.75
C GLY A 196 -3.17 4.33 -0.56
N THR A 197 -2.19 4.00 -1.39
CA THR A 197 -0.79 4.43 -1.24
C THR A 197 -0.57 5.94 -1.38
N ASN A 198 -1.54 6.69 -1.90
CA ASN A 198 -1.48 8.15 -2.02
C ASN A 198 -2.21 8.91 -0.89
N LEU A 199 -2.71 8.21 0.15
CA LEU A 199 -3.18 8.83 1.39
C LEU A 199 -2.03 9.00 2.37
N SER A 200 -1.86 10.20 2.95
CA SER A 200 -0.80 10.50 3.92
C SER A 200 -1.17 9.94 5.30
N MET A 201 -0.96 8.62 5.51
CA MET A 201 -1.51 7.91 6.65
C MET A 201 -0.46 7.38 7.63
N VAL A 202 0.81 7.24 7.25
CA VAL A 202 1.82 6.53 8.05
C VAL A 202 1.97 7.11 9.46
N ARG A 203 2.14 8.43 9.57
CA ARG A 203 2.27 9.10 10.86
C ARG A 203 0.96 9.08 11.66
N LEU A 204 -0.16 9.36 10.98
CA LEU A 204 -1.48 9.35 11.64
C LEU A 204 -1.84 7.95 12.16
N ALA A 205 -1.48 6.89 11.46
CA ALA A 205 -1.70 5.51 11.93
C ALA A 205 -0.96 5.25 13.24
N ASP A 206 0.32 5.64 13.36
CA ASP A 206 1.09 5.53 14.61
C ASP A 206 0.45 6.30 15.77
N GLU A 207 -0.12 7.46 15.49
CA GLU A 207 -0.86 8.24 16.49
C GLU A 207 -2.21 7.56 16.83
N ALA A 208 -2.93 7.07 15.83
CA ALA A 208 -4.24 6.46 15.99
C ALA A 208 -4.19 5.19 16.85
N GLU A 209 -3.15 4.38 16.73
CA GLU A 209 -2.93 3.21 17.60
C GLU A 209 -2.94 3.59 19.09
N ARG A 210 -2.43 4.78 19.46
CA ARG A 210 -2.37 5.23 20.86
C ARG A 210 -3.74 5.61 21.41
N TRP A 211 -4.59 6.26 20.60
CA TRP A 211 -5.92 6.69 21.09
C TRP A 211 -7.02 5.65 20.86
N LEU A 212 -6.84 4.70 19.92
CA LEU A 212 -7.75 3.57 19.75
C LEU A 212 -7.41 2.37 20.66
N GLY A 213 -6.13 2.21 21.02
CA GLY A 213 -5.65 1.05 21.77
C GLY A 213 -5.66 -0.24 20.94
N LYS A 214 -5.62 -0.14 19.61
CA LYS A 214 -5.62 -1.27 18.67
C LYS A 214 -4.75 -0.97 17.45
N PRO A 215 -4.36 -2.00 16.65
CA PRO A 215 -3.57 -1.80 15.44
C PRO A 215 -4.28 -0.90 14.41
N VAL A 216 -3.53 0.03 13.83
CA VAL A 216 -3.95 0.84 12.70
C VAL A 216 -2.90 0.70 11.62
N ILE A 217 -3.25 -0.01 10.54
CA ILE A 217 -2.33 -0.42 9.49
C ILE A 217 -2.42 0.57 8.33
N ALA A 218 -1.39 1.40 8.16
CA ALA A 218 -1.20 2.18 6.94
C ALA A 218 -0.54 1.30 5.87
N ILE A 219 -1.13 1.23 4.69
CA ILE A 219 -0.65 0.35 3.60
C ILE A 219 0.81 0.60 3.23
N ASN A 220 1.27 1.86 3.22
CA ASN A 220 2.67 2.18 2.91
C ASN A 220 3.62 1.62 3.97
N ALA A 221 3.26 1.72 5.26
CA ALA A 221 4.04 1.14 6.35
C ALA A 221 4.06 -0.40 6.28
N ALA A 222 2.92 -1.02 5.99
CA ALA A 222 2.83 -2.48 5.84
C ALA A 222 3.66 -2.98 4.64
N THR A 223 3.56 -2.31 3.50
CA THR A 223 4.33 -2.68 2.30
C THR A 223 5.84 -2.58 2.54
N TRP A 224 6.28 -1.49 3.18
CA TRP A 224 7.69 -1.30 3.52
C TRP A 224 8.18 -2.32 4.54
N TRP A 225 7.37 -2.59 5.58
CA TRP A 225 7.64 -3.65 6.55
C TRP A 225 7.82 -5.01 5.90
N MET A 226 6.89 -5.42 5.02
CA MET A 226 6.98 -6.69 4.31
C MET A 226 8.26 -6.76 3.46
N ALA A 227 8.57 -5.70 2.71
CA ALA A 227 9.78 -5.64 1.90
C ALA A 227 11.05 -5.80 2.74
N LEU A 228 11.13 -5.15 3.90
CA LEU A 228 12.25 -5.30 4.83
C LEU A 228 12.35 -6.74 5.35
N ARG A 229 11.25 -7.32 5.87
CA ARG A 229 11.23 -8.64 6.50
C ARG A 229 11.52 -9.77 5.50
N ASP A 230 11.03 -9.65 4.26
CA ASP A 230 11.31 -10.62 3.20
C ASP A 230 12.77 -10.58 2.69
N ASN A 231 13.52 -9.58 3.11
CA ASN A 231 14.95 -9.43 2.85
C ASN A 231 15.82 -9.54 4.12
N ASP A 232 15.30 -10.17 5.17
CA ASP A 232 16.01 -10.42 6.44
C ASP A 232 16.46 -9.15 7.18
N ILE A 233 15.81 -8.00 6.91
CA ILE A 233 16.10 -6.72 7.54
C ILE A 233 15.15 -6.53 8.71
N GLN A 234 15.69 -6.58 9.95
CA GLN A 234 14.92 -6.56 11.20
C GLN A 234 14.99 -5.21 11.93
N ASP A 235 15.43 -4.16 11.24
CA ASP A 235 15.50 -2.81 11.81
C ASP A 235 14.12 -2.35 12.27
N LYS A 236 14.08 -1.71 13.45
CA LYS A 236 12.87 -1.15 14.03
C LYS A 236 12.75 0.31 13.66
N ILE A 237 11.58 0.70 13.18
CA ILE A 237 11.31 2.07 12.74
C ILE A 237 10.24 2.66 13.65
N HIS A 238 10.56 3.82 14.25
CA HIS A 238 9.64 4.57 15.10
C HIS A 238 8.80 5.55 14.28
N ASN A 239 7.65 5.95 14.80
CA ASN A 239 6.71 6.90 14.19
C ASN A 239 6.07 6.41 12.86
N ALA A 240 6.03 5.11 12.67
CA ALA A 240 5.44 4.47 11.49
C ALA A 240 4.53 3.27 11.86
N GLY A 241 3.96 3.30 13.06
CA GLY A 241 3.08 2.27 13.61
C GLY A 241 3.81 1.18 14.39
N SER A 242 3.03 0.45 15.19
CA SER A 242 3.54 -0.65 16.01
C SER A 242 4.10 -1.81 15.15
N LEU A 243 3.62 -1.97 13.92
CA LEU A 243 4.11 -2.97 12.98
C LEU A 243 5.62 -2.85 12.74
N LEU A 244 6.09 -1.66 12.37
CA LEU A 244 7.51 -1.40 12.11
C LEU A 244 8.34 -1.20 13.39
N ARG A 245 7.70 -0.83 14.48
CA ARG A 245 8.36 -0.62 15.78
C ARG A 245 8.61 -1.92 16.53
N ASN A 246 7.71 -2.89 16.45
CA ASN A 246 7.73 -4.09 17.30
C ASN A 246 8.07 -5.37 16.53
N HIS A 247 7.69 -5.44 15.27
CA HIS A 247 7.77 -6.62 14.42
C HIS A 247 8.65 -6.36 13.21
#